data_7d65ee2ae756b32d462ef190a13668fa
#
_entry.id   7d65ee2ae756b32d462ef190a13668fa
#
_cell.length_a   1.000
_cell.length_b   1.000
_cell.length_c   1.000
_cell.angle_alpha   90.00
_cell.angle_beta   90.00
_cell.angle_gamma   90.00
#
_symmetry.space_group_name_H-M   'P 1'
#
loop_
_entity.id
_entity.type
_entity.pdbx_description
1 polymer ?
#
loop_
_entity_poly.entity_id
_entity_poly.type
_entity_poly.pdbx_seq_one_letter_code
_entity_poly.pdbx_strand_id
1 'polypeptide(L)'
;SYMPTYTGPGHASIFSGTTPSVHGIIANNWYDKETKKSIYCAGDGKMHTICNCEEEMKDVGSDEGKMSPHHMLTTTIGDELQLFNTKNKVIGISLKDRGAILSAGHSADAAYWMNSDGQWISSSFYMDSLPKWLVEYQNKINPTFYLKGKWNMNNSFNYDLDSLFVQKGGGAIKSTPYGNTILKD
;
A
#
# COMPACT_ATOMS: atom_id res chain seq x y z
N SER A 1 -17.13 -12.06 -10.38
CA SER A 1 -17.14 -10.60 -10.10
C SER A 1 -17.76 -10.35 -8.74
N TYR A 2 -17.34 -9.30 -8.07
CA TYR A 2 -17.83 -8.89 -6.75
C TYR A 2 -17.99 -7.37 -6.71
N MET A 3 -18.79 -6.90 -5.77
CA MET A 3 -19.03 -5.48 -5.51
C MET A 3 -18.93 -5.23 -4.00
N PRO A 4 -18.38 -4.09 -3.57
CA PRO A 4 -17.72 -3.02 -4.34
C PRO A 4 -16.26 -3.36 -4.71
N THR A 5 -15.76 -2.80 -5.81
CA THR A 5 -14.40 -3.02 -6.31
C THR A 5 -13.39 -2.03 -5.69
N TYR A 6 -13.25 -2.04 -4.37
CA TYR A 6 -12.27 -1.24 -3.65
C TYR A 6 -10.87 -1.87 -3.70
N THR A 7 -9.85 -1.07 -3.37
CA THR A 7 -8.44 -1.49 -3.41
C THR A 7 -8.15 -2.71 -2.53
N GLY A 8 -8.63 -2.71 -1.28
CA GLY A 8 -8.42 -3.81 -0.34
C GLY A 8 -8.97 -5.14 -0.86
N PRO A 9 -10.30 -5.25 -1.12
CA PRO A 9 -10.87 -6.44 -1.72
C PRO A 9 -10.24 -6.84 -3.06
N GLY A 10 -9.85 -5.85 -3.87
CA GLY A 10 -9.21 -6.09 -5.17
C GLY A 10 -7.89 -6.82 -5.05
N HIS A 11 -6.97 -6.31 -4.22
CA HIS A 11 -5.69 -6.97 -3.98
C HIS A 11 -5.88 -8.35 -3.34
N ALA A 12 -6.69 -8.44 -2.28
CA ALA A 12 -6.99 -9.72 -1.65
C ALA A 12 -7.53 -10.75 -2.64
N SER A 13 -8.49 -10.37 -3.50
CA SER A 13 -9.08 -11.28 -4.48
C SER A 13 -8.09 -11.73 -5.56
N ILE A 14 -7.26 -10.82 -6.09
CA ILE A 14 -6.28 -11.14 -7.12
C ILE A 14 -5.22 -12.11 -6.59
N PHE A 15 -4.69 -11.84 -5.40
CA PHE A 15 -3.57 -12.61 -4.85
C PHE A 15 -3.99 -13.87 -4.10
N SER A 16 -5.24 -13.98 -3.64
CA SER A 16 -5.78 -15.21 -3.05
C SER A 16 -6.54 -16.10 -4.05
N GLY A 17 -6.93 -15.54 -5.22
CA GLY A 17 -7.76 -16.25 -6.18
C GLY A 17 -9.21 -16.48 -5.72
N THR A 18 -9.66 -15.79 -4.63
CA THR A 18 -10.98 -15.97 -4.04
C THR A 18 -11.80 -14.67 -4.02
N THR A 19 -12.97 -14.70 -3.41
CA THR A 19 -13.87 -13.56 -3.30
C THR A 19 -13.92 -13.00 -1.87
N PRO A 20 -14.42 -11.77 -1.66
CA PRO A 20 -14.56 -11.19 -0.33
C PRO A 20 -15.29 -12.05 0.70
N SER A 21 -16.24 -12.86 0.27
CA SER A 21 -16.95 -13.80 1.14
C SER A 21 -16.08 -14.94 1.68
N VAL A 22 -14.94 -15.20 1.03
CA VAL A 22 -14.01 -16.26 1.42
C VAL A 22 -12.78 -15.66 2.11
N HIS A 23 -12.14 -14.64 1.51
CA HIS A 23 -10.95 -14.06 2.10
C HIS A 23 -11.24 -13.00 3.20
N GLY A 24 -12.50 -12.62 3.44
CA GLY A 24 -12.88 -11.75 4.55
C GLY A 24 -12.68 -10.25 4.35
N ILE A 25 -11.95 -9.82 3.34
CA ILE A 25 -11.69 -8.40 3.07
C ILE A 25 -12.84 -7.84 2.21
N ILE A 26 -13.85 -7.28 2.84
CA ILE A 26 -15.09 -6.85 2.17
C ILE A 26 -15.06 -5.41 1.64
N ALA A 27 -14.21 -4.56 2.22
CA ALA A 27 -14.01 -3.15 1.83
C ALA A 27 -12.62 -2.68 2.25
N ASN A 28 -12.25 -1.41 1.96
CA ASN A 28 -11.07 -0.80 2.59
C ASN A 28 -11.32 -0.54 4.07
N ASN A 29 -12.53 -0.11 4.41
CA ASN A 29 -13.01 0.05 5.78
C ASN A 29 -14.42 -0.51 5.88
N TRP A 30 -14.76 -1.14 7.00
CA TRP A 30 -16.13 -1.57 7.30
C TRP A 30 -16.44 -1.39 8.77
N TYR A 31 -17.74 -1.31 9.07
CA TYR A 31 -18.20 -1.24 10.44
C TYR A 31 -18.47 -2.65 10.98
N ASP A 32 -17.80 -3.00 12.05
CA ASP A 32 -18.05 -4.24 12.77
C ASP A 32 -19.16 -4.03 13.79
N LYS A 33 -20.23 -4.79 13.64
CA LYS A 33 -21.43 -4.68 14.49
C LYS A 33 -21.21 -5.23 15.90
N GLU A 34 -20.31 -6.19 16.06
CA GLU A 34 -20.02 -6.82 17.36
C GLU A 34 -19.18 -5.90 18.22
N THR A 35 -18.07 -5.43 17.70
CA THR A 35 -17.16 -4.52 18.41
C THR A 35 -17.60 -3.07 18.37
N LYS A 36 -18.59 -2.72 17.53
CA LYS A 36 -19.10 -1.35 17.29
C LYS A 36 -17.99 -0.38 16.85
N LYS A 37 -17.02 -0.85 16.10
CA LYS A 37 -15.86 -0.08 15.62
C LYS A 37 -15.76 -0.15 14.11
N SER A 38 -15.13 0.89 13.54
CA SER A 38 -14.68 0.85 12.16
C SER A 38 -13.39 0.03 12.10
N ILE A 39 -13.34 -0.94 11.19
CA ILE A 39 -12.18 -1.78 10.93
C ILE A 39 -11.56 -1.34 9.61
N TYR A 40 -10.26 -1.13 9.60
CA TYR A 40 -9.46 -0.95 8.39
C TYR A 40 -8.90 -2.29 7.92
N CYS A 41 -8.95 -2.57 6.62
CA CYS A 41 -8.67 -3.90 6.06
C CYS A 41 -7.27 -4.47 6.36
N ALA A 42 -6.30 -3.63 6.63
CA ALA A 42 -4.94 -4.02 7.04
C ALA A 42 -4.58 -3.56 8.46
N GLY A 43 -5.51 -2.87 9.17
CA GLY A 43 -5.24 -2.31 10.50
C GLY A 43 -5.04 -3.38 11.56
N ASP A 44 -3.97 -3.27 12.36
CA ASP A 44 -3.68 -4.17 13.49
C ASP A 44 -3.10 -3.39 14.66
N GLY A 45 -3.93 -3.10 15.64
CA GLY A 45 -3.54 -2.35 16.83
C GLY A 45 -2.52 -3.05 17.75
N LYS A 46 -2.18 -4.31 17.48
CA LYS A 46 -1.13 -5.03 18.21
C LYS A 46 0.26 -4.79 17.64
N MET A 47 0.32 -4.29 16.42
CA MET A 47 1.58 -3.99 15.73
C MET A 47 2.02 -2.57 16.00
N HIS A 48 3.30 -2.30 15.72
CA HIS A 48 3.88 -0.95 15.76
C HIS A 48 4.63 -0.65 14.47
N THR A 49 4.82 0.65 14.21
CA THR A 49 5.49 1.14 13.01
C THR A 49 6.98 0.85 13.06
N ILE A 50 7.52 0.32 11.97
CA ILE A 50 8.95 0.17 11.75
C ILE A 50 9.38 1.21 10.72
N CYS A 51 10.15 2.21 11.15
CA CYS A 51 10.62 3.32 10.33
C CYS A 51 12.04 3.74 10.71
N ASN A 52 12.68 4.52 9.86
CA ASN A 52 13.89 5.26 10.19
C ASN A 52 13.52 6.65 10.72
N CYS A 53 12.68 6.67 11.75
CA CYS A 53 12.18 7.89 12.40
C CYS A 53 12.97 8.17 13.68
N GLU A 54 13.06 9.43 14.09
CA GLU A 54 13.60 9.78 15.40
C GLU A 54 12.75 9.14 16.51
N GLU A 55 13.36 8.82 17.66
CA GLU A 55 12.69 8.04 18.72
C GLU A 55 11.41 8.69 19.24
N GLU A 56 11.33 10.01 19.22
CA GLU A 56 10.14 10.77 19.59
C GLU A 56 8.93 10.52 18.66
N MET A 57 9.16 10.10 17.41
CA MET A 57 8.10 9.75 16.47
C MET A 57 7.64 8.29 16.56
N LYS A 58 8.40 7.41 17.20
CA LYS A 58 8.02 5.99 17.33
C LYS A 58 6.82 5.78 18.25
N ASP A 59 6.63 6.63 19.25
CA ASP A 59 5.52 6.56 20.19
C ASP A 59 4.38 7.55 19.89
N VAL A 60 4.62 8.60 19.14
CA VAL A 60 3.60 9.59 18.75
C VAL A 60 3.00 9.20 17.41
N GLY A 61 2.31 8.08 17.41
CA GLY A 61 1.01 8.00 16.80
C GLY A 61 0.85 8.14 15.32
N SER A 62 1.72 7.68 14.43
CA SER A 62 1.16 7.33 13.13
C SER A 62 0.72 5.87 13.19
N ASP A 63 -0.60 5.63 13.11
CA ASP A 63 -1.17 4.29 12.93
C ASP A 63 -0.77 3.66 11.58
N GLU A 64 0.02 4.37 10.78
CA GLU A 64 0.42 4.01 9.42
C GLU A 64 1.25 2.73 9.32
N GLY A 65 1.91 2.33 10.40
CA GLY A 65 2.64 1.05 10.49
C GLY A 65 2.00 0.02 11.41
N LYS A 66 0.87 0.34 12.07
CA LYS A 66 0.10 -0.62 12.87
C LYS A 66 -0.77 -1.50 11.96
N MET A 67 -0.11 -2.31 11.15
CA MET A 67 -0.71 -3.04 10.04
C MET A 67 -0.24 -4.49 10.00
N SER A 68 -1.15 -5.38 9.58
CA SER A 68 -0.84 -6.78 9.29
C SER A 68 -1.91 -7.38 8.37
N PRO A 69 -1.72 -8.56 7.78
CA PRO A 69 -2.74 -9.26 7.01
C PRO A 69 -3.79 -9.98 7.87
N HIS A 70 -3.86 -9.78 9.19
CA HIS A 70 -4.65 -10.63 10.11
C HIS A 70 -6.16 -10.67 9.82
N HIS A 71 -6.71 -9.68 9.12
CA HIS A 71 -8.11 -9.71 8.68
C HIS A 71 -8.36 -10.59 7.45
N MET A 72 -7.31 -10.98 6.75
CA MET A 72 -7.42 -11.87 5.61
C MET A 72 -7.48 -13.33 6.06
N LEU A 73 -8.57 -14.01 5.70
CA LEU A 73 -8.89 -15.37 6.19
C LEU A 73 -8.35 -16.48 5.29
N THR A 74 -7.66 -16.12 4.21
CA THR A 74 -7.11 -17.08 3.24
C THR A 74 -5.63 -16.79 2.98
N THR A 75 -4.93 -17.77 2.45
CA THR A 75 -3.58 -17.62 1.91
C THR A 75 -3.56 -16.84 0.60
N THR A 76 -2.42 -16.26 0.29
CA THR A 76 -2.10 -15.66 -1.02
C THR A 76 -1.20 -16.60 -1.82
N ILE A 77 -1.00 -16.30 -3.10
CA ILE A 77 0.02 -17.00 -3.89
C ILE A 77 1.42 -16.87 -3.29
N GLY A 78 1.70 -15.78 -2.57
CA GLY A 78 2.94 -15.61 -1.81
C GLY A 78 3.06 -16.62 -0.67
N ASP A 79 1.98 -16.80 0.09
CA ASP A 79 1.92 -17.80 1.16
C ASP A 79 2.11 -19.20 0.61
N GLU A 80 1.45 -19.56 -0.50
CA GLU A 80 1.58 -20.87 -1.14
C GLU A 80 3.01 -21.11 -1.66
N LEU A 81 3.67 -20.09 -2.18
CA LEU A 81 5.08 -20.18 -2.59
C LEU A 81 6.01 -20.47 -1.39
N GLN A 82 5.76 -19.85 -0.25
CA GLN A 82 6.51 -20.10 0.98
C GLN A 82 6.24 -21.51 1.53
N LEU A 83 4.99 -21.96 1.50
CA LEU A 83 4.60 -23.32 1.89
C LEU A 83 5.24 -24.37 0.99
N PHE A 84 5.31 -24.12 -0.31
CA PHE A 84 5.96 -25.02 -1.26
C PHE A 84 7.46 -25.14 -1.03
N ASN A 85 8.13 -24.01 -0.76
CA ASN A 85 9.56 -23.96 -0.47
C ASN A 85 9.91 -22.72 0.35
N THR A 86 10.32 -22.92 1.60
CA THR A 86 10.69 -21.85 2.53
C THR A 86 11.92 -21.03 2.11
N LYS A 87 12.65 -21.45 1.06
CA LYS A 87 13.74 -20.67 0.47
C LYS A 87 13.24 -19.59 -0.52
N ASN A 88 11.98 -19.68 -0.94
CA ASN A 88 11.37 -18.66 -1.77
C ASN A 88 11.32 -17.34 -1.00
N LYS A 89 11.42 -16.22 -1.73
CA LYS A 89 11.33 -14.87 -1.16
C LYS A 89 10.05 -14.20 -1.63
N VAL A 90 9.27 -13.73 -0.67
CA VAL A 90 8.02 -12.99 -0.91
C VAL A 90 8.14 -11.63 -0.26
N ILE A 91 8.08 -10.58 -1.07
CA ILE A 91 8.20 -9.20 -0.61
C ILE A 91 7.08 -8.37 -1.24
N GLY A 92 6.25 -7.75 -0.41
CA GLY A 92 5.23 -6.82 -0.84
C GLY A 92 5.75 -5.38 -0.89
N ILE A 93 5.57 -4.68 -2.02
CA ILE A 93 5.95 -3.28 -2.14
C ILE A 93 4.82 -2.52 -2.82
N SER A 94 4.33 -1.47 -2.17
CA SER A 94 3.30 -0.60 -2.74
C SER A 94 3.38 0.79 -2.12
N LEU A 95 2.79 1.80 -2.78
CA LEU A 95 2.63 3.13 -2.17
C LEU A 95 1.70 3.11 -0.96
N LYS A 96 0.75 2.16 -0.91
CA LYS A 96 -0.20 2.03 0.19
C LYS A 96 -0.05 0.67 0.88
N ASP A 97 -0.16 0.69 2.19
CA ASP A 97 -0.11 -0.45 3.11
C ASP A 97 -0.92 -1.67 2.61
N ARG A 98 -2.22 -1.49 2.36
CA ARG A 98 -3.10 -2.58 1.91
C ARG A 98 -2.69 -3.20 0.58
N GLY A 99 -2.06 -2.42 -0.29
CA GLY A 99 -1.52 -2.93 -1.55
C GLY A 99 -0.29 -3.80 -1.34
N ALA A 100 0.60 -3.45 -0.41
CA ALA A 100 1.75 -4.26 -0.05
C ALA A 100 1.34 -5.52 0.74
N ILE A 101 0.53 -5.33 1.78
CA ILE A 101 0.21 -6.34 2.78
C ILE A 101 -0.71 -7.43 2.23
N LEU A 102 -1.85 -7.03 1.63
CA LEU A 102 -2.86 -8.00 1.15
C LEU A 102 -2.41 -8.73 -0.12
N SER A 103 -1.38 -8.25 -0.80
CA SER A 103 -0.74 -8.95 -1.91
C SER A 103 0.34 -9.93 -1.45
N ALA A 104 1.09 -9.56 -0.41
CA ALA A 104 2.18 -10.36 0.11
C ALA A 104 1.68 -11.56 0.96
N GLY A 105 0.61 -11.37 1.73
CA GLY A 105 0.04 -12.41 2.59
C GLY A 105 0.66 -12.49 3.97
N HIS A 106 0.44 -13.63 4.64
CA HIS A 106 0.78 -13.84 6.03
C HIS A 106 2.22 -14.27 6.26
N SER A 107 2.80 -14.99 5.31
CA SER A 107 4.13 -15.60 5.42
C SER A 107 5.22 -14.84 4.66
N ALA A 108 4.92 -13.63 4.17
CA ALA A 108 5.89 -12.83 3.45
C ALA A 108 7.11 -12.47 4.30
N ASP A 109 8.29 -12.47 3.66
CA ASP A 109 9.56 -12.07 4.31
C ASP A 109 9.57 -10.58 4.66
N ALA A 110 8.84 -9.75 3.90
CA ALA A 110 8.70 -8.32 4.16
C ALA A 110 7.50 -7.70 3.43
N ALA A 111 6.99 -6.60 3.95
CA ALA A 111 6.13 -5.70 3.23
C ALA A 111 6.54 -4.25 3.50
N TYR A 112 6.61 -3.44 2.45
CA TYR A 112 7.00 -2.03 2.53
C TYR A 112 5.96 -1.14 1.87
N TRP A 113 5.67 -0.03 2.52
CA TRP A 113 4.77 1.00 1.96
C TRP A 113 5.23 2.39 2.38
N MET A 114 4.61 3.40 1.81
CA MET A 114 4.98 4.79 2.05
C MET A 114 4.02 5.43 3.06
N ASN A 115 4.57 6.11 4.05
CA ASN A 115 3.80 6.92 4.99
C ASN A 115 3.41 8.28 4.37
N SER A 116 2.67 9.09 5.13
CA SER A 116 2.24 10.44 4.71
C SER A 116 3.40 11.39 4.41
N ASP A 117 4.56 11.17 5.03
CA ASP A 117 5.76 11.98 4.85
C ASP A 117 6.61 11.55 3.65
N GLY A 118 6.18 10.50 2.93
CA GLY A 118 6.90 9.97 1.78
C GLY A 118 8.08 9.05 2.14
N GLN A 119 8.12 8.54 3.37
CA GLN A 119 9.13 7.59 3.82
C GLN A 119 8.61 6.16 3.66
N TRP A 120 9.49 5.26 3.28
CA TRP A 120 9.22 3.84 3.29
C TRP A 120 9.24 3.31 4.71
N ILE A 121 8.17 2.64 5.08
CA ILE A 121 7.98 2.05 6.40
C ILE A 121 7.54 0.58 6.29
N SER A 122 7.50 -0.09 7.41
CA SER A 122 6.96 -1.43 7.57
C SER A 122 6.21 -1.54 8.91
N SER A 123 5.86 -2.75 9.27
CA SER A 123 5.22 -3.14 10.52
C SER A 123 6.07 -4.14 11.28
N SER A 124 5.93 -4.13 12.61
CA SER A 124 6.51 -5.15 13.47
C SER A 124 5.97 -6.56 13.21
N PHE A 125 4.93 -6.70 12.39
CA PHE A 125 4.50 -8.00 11.88
C PHE A 125 5.56 -8.67 11.01
N TYR A 126 6.31 -7.89 10.22
CA TYR A 126 7.28 -8.42 9.25
C TYR A 126 8.73 -8.34 9.75
N MET A 127 9.09 -7.35 10.55
CA MET A 127 10.48 -7.11 10.95
C MET A 127 10.59 -6.24 12.21
N ASP A 128 11.73 -6.32 12.88
CA ASP A 128 12.05 -5.49 14.04
C ASP A 128 12.71 -4.16 13.67
N SER A 129 13.33 -4.07 12.50
CA SER A 129 13.99 -2.86 12.02
C SER A 129 14.06 -2.85 10.49
N LEU A 130 14.08 -1.65 9.89
CA LEU A 130 14.28 -1.52 8.45
C LEU A 130 15.67 -2.02 8.04
N PRO A 131 15.79 -2.72 6.90
CA PRO A 131 17.07 -3.17 6.41
C PRO A 131 17.96 -1.98 6.02
N LYS A 132 19.26 -2.11 6.23
CA LYS A 132 20.26 -1.04 5.99
C LYS A 132 20.17 -0.46 4.59
N TRP A 133 19.98 -1.29 3.57
CA TRP A 133 19.87 -0.84 2.19
C TRP A 133 18.67 0.12 1.98
N LEU A 134 17.56 -0.10 2.69
CA LEU A 134 16.38 0.76 2.57
C LEU A 134 16.59 2.10 3.28
N VAL A 135 17.23 2.08 4.44
CA VAL A 135 17.62 3.29 5.18
C VAL A 135 18.60 4.13 4.34
N GLU A 136 19.61 3.51 3.74
CA GLU A 136 20.55 4.19 2.86
C GLU A 136 19.88 4.75 1.60
N TYR A 137 18.93 4.01 1.04
CA TYR A 137 18.14 4.46 -0.12
C TYR A 137 17.33 5.71 0.24
N GLN A 138 16.60 5.70 1.35
CA GLN A 138 15.79 6.83 1.79
C GLN A 138 16.62 8.09 2.08
N ASN A 139 17.82 7.92 2.64
CA ASN A 139 18.74 9.02 2.91
C ASN A 139 19.30 9.66 1.60
N LYS A 140 19.39 8.88 0.52
CA LYS A 140 19.89 9.36 -0.79
C LYS A 140 18.80 9.95 -1.67
N ILE A 141 17.58 9.40 -1.59
CA ILE A 141 16.48 9.72 -2.50
C ILE A 141 15.30 10.30 -1.69
N ASN A 142 15.13 11.60 -1.80
CA ASN A 142 13.94 12.26 -1.25
C ASN A 142 12.84 12.26 -2.33
N PRO A 143 11.69 11.58 -2.10
CA PRO A 143 10.59 11.55 -3.05
C PRO A 143 10.06 12.94 -3.41
N THR A 144 10.15 13.90 -2.48
CA THR A 144 9.70 15.29 -2.72
C THR A 144 10.48 16.00 -3.83
N PHE A 145 11.69 15.54 -4.14
CA PHE A 145 12.47 16.06 -5.26
C PHE A 145 11.76 15.79 -6.59
N TYR A 146 11.18 14.61 -6.75
CA TYR A 146 10.47 14.22 -7.97
C TYR A 146 9.09 14.90 -8.08
N LEU A 147 8.47 15.28 -6.96
CA LEU A 147 7.18 15.99 -6.94
C LEU A 147 7.28 17.43 -7.45
N LYS A 148 8.50 18.01 -7.49
CA LYS A 148 8.74 19.35 -8.05
C LYS A 148 8.90 19.36 -9.57
N GLY A 149 9.08 18.19 -10.18
CA GLY A 149 9.20 18.03 -11.61
C GLY A 149 7.86 18.22 -12.33
N LYS A 150 7.89 18.82 -13.53
CA LYS A 150 6.73 18.80 -14.42
C LYS A 150 6.69 17.43 -15.11
N TRP A 151 5.53 16.79 -15.08
CA TRP A 151 5.31 15.63 -15.92
C TRP A 151 5.14 16.09 -17.36
N ASN A 152 6.03 15.65 -18.26
CA ASN A 152 5.92 15.90 -19.68
C ASN A 152 5.46 14.63 -20.38
N MET A 153 4.44 14.75 -21.23
CA MET A 153 4.03 13.65 -22.07
C MET A 153 5.18 13.26 -23.02
N ASN A 154 5.34 11.97 -23.25
CA ASN A 154 6.26 11.50 -24.27
C ASN A 154 5.69 11.83 -25.64
N ASN A 155 6.31 12.81 -26.31
CA ASN A 155 5.85 13.29 -27.63
C ASN A 155 5.97 12.24 -28.75
N SER A 156 6.53 11.06 -28.48
CA SER A 156 6.60 9.97 -29.46
C SER A 156 5.24 9.24 -29.66
N PHE A 157 4.27 9.49 -28.80
CA PHE A 157 2.93 8.91 -28.92
C PHE A 157 1.92 10.01 -29.24
N ASN A 158 1.15 9.79 -30.30
CA ASN A 158 0.00 10.65 -30.62
C ASN A 158 -1.16 10.22 -29.71
N TYR A 159 -1.33 10.92 -28.59
CA TYR A 159 -2.45 10.69 -27.69
C TYR A 159 -3.66 11.44 -28.24
N ASP A 160 -4.72 10.72 -28.56
CA ASP A 160 -6.04 11.34 -28.80
C ASP A 160 -6.61 11.77 -27.43
N LEU A 161 -6.25 12.98 -27.04
CA LEU A 161 -6.64 13.55 -25.74
C LEU A 161 -8.12 13.97 -25.68
N ASP A 162 -8.83 13.96 -26.82
CA ASP A 162 -10.23 14.39 -26.88
C ASP A 162 -11.20 13.33 -26.36
N SER A 163 -10.77 12.07 -26.25
CA SER A 163 -11.72 10.97 -26.01
C SER A 163 -11.82 10.47 -24.57
N LEU A 164 -10.85 10.72 -23.68
CA LEU A 164 -10.86 10.06 -22.38
C LEU A 164 -10.63 10.91 -21.13
N PHE A 165 -9.90 12.03 -21.14
CA PHE A 165 -9.51 12.70 -19.90
C PHE A 165 -9.32 14.22 -19.96
N VAL A 166 -9.59 14.89 -21.07
CA VAL A 166 -9.42 16.34 -21.16
C VAL A 166 -10.78 17.02 -21.16
N GLN A 167 -11.23 17.46 -20.00
CA GLN A 167 -12.07 18.63 -19.99
C GLN A 167 -11.24 19.83 -20.49
N LYS A 168 -11.76 20.55 -21.46
CA LYS A 168 -11.16 21.78 -22.01
C LYS A 168 -10.70 22.70 -20.88
N GLY A 169 -9.42 22.88 -20.74
CA GLY A 169 -8.76 23.69 -19.74
C GLY A 169 -7.48 22.99 -19.28
N GLY A 170 -6.34 23.43 -19.77
CA GLY A 170 -5.04 22.83 -19.46
C GLY A 170 -4.80 22.85 -17.96
N GLY A 171 -4.91 21.71 -17.32
CA GLY A 171 -4.61 21.55 -15.92
C GLY A 171 -3.28 20.82 -15.71
N ALA A 172 -2.49 21.28 -14.76
CA ALA A 172 -1.29 20.54 -14.35
C ALA A 172 -1.68 19.25 -13.62
N ILE A 173 -1.04 18.15 -13.98
CA ILE A 173 -1.16 16.91 -13.18
C ILE A 173 -0.28 17.08 -11.95
N LYS A 174 -0.89 17.18 -10.78
CA LYS A 174 -0.18 17.03 -9.52
C LYS A 174 -0.22 15.55 -9.11
N SER A 175 0.93 14.90 -9.09
CA SER A 175 1.05 13.66 -8.36
C SER A 175 1.09 13.96 -6.87
N THR A 176 0.11 13.50 -6.14
CA THR A 176 0.18 13.42 -4.69
C THR A 176 0.72 12.05 -4.31
N PRO A 177 1.25 11.85 -3.09
CA PRO A 177 1.62 10.52 -2.60
C PRO A 177 0.49 9.48 -2.72
N TYR A 178 -0.73 9.93 -2.94
CA TYR A 178 -1.95 9.12 -2.97
C TYR A 178 -2.65 9.04 -4.34
N GLY A 179 -2.03 9.51 -5.39
CA GLY A 179 -2.58 9.42 -6.74
C GLY A 179 -2.41 10.70 -7.56
N ASN A 180 -2.68 10.60 -8.83
CA ASN A 180 -2.65 11.73 -9.75
C ASN A 180 -3.94 12.55 -9.62
N THR A 181 -3.80 13.82 -9.31
CA THR A 181 -4.92 14.76 -9.32
C THR A 181 -4.73 15.72 -10.49
N ILE A 182 -5.71 15.80 -11.37
CA ILE A 182 -5.76 16.82 -12.41
C ILE A 182 -6.31 18.10 -11.74
N LEU A 183 -5.48 19.11 -11.67
CA LEU A 183 -5.91 20.43 -11.23
C LEU A 183 -6.36 21.24 -12.46
N LYS A 184 -7.54 21.79 -12.38
CA LYS A 184 -7.98 22.84 -13.30
C LYS A 184 -7.36 24.17 -12.81
N ASP A 185 -6.70 24.88 -13.71
CA ASP A 185 -6.42 26.30 -13.53
C ASP A 185 -7.71 27.10 -13.75
#